data_bee1c96b6807a9688cc2a2d050e3a485
#
_entry.id   bee1c96b6807a9688cc2a2d050e3a485
#
_cell.length_a   1.000
_cell.length_b   1.000
_cell.length_c   1.000
_cell.angle_alpha   90.00
_cell.angle_beta   90.00
_cell.angle_gamma   90.00
#
_symmetry.space_group_name_H-M   'P 1'
#
loop_
_entity.id
_entity.type
_entity.pdbx_description
1 polymer ?
#
loop_
_entity_poly.entity_id
_entity_poly.type
_entity_poly.pdbx_seq_one_letter_code
_entity_poly.pdbx_strand_id
1 'polypeptide(L)'
;MSNIYNDINLFNELVEVLINEELKNPVAERIDSDKLYETIDLSLNQSGMIDDEFKSVLKKVLISTPKTATNLFFNQLFGGRQGKAILGDLLAVLLNNSMYTYKVAGPQVGIEQEIIRQSCNLVGYG
;
A
#
# COMPACT_ATOMS: atom_id res chain seq x y z
N MET A 1 -2.73 -23.62 1.92
CA MET A 1 -2.15 -22.43 2.59
C MET A 1 -1.19 -21.79 1.61
N SER A 2 -1.43 -20.55 1.18
CA SER A 2 -0.44 -19.82 0.39
C SER A 2 0.86 -19.75 1.20
N ASN A 3 1.98 -19.90 0.51
CA ASN A 3 3.28 -19.76 1.17
C ASN A 3 3.55 -18.26 1.28
N ILE A 4 3.44 -17.68 2.46
CA ILE A 4 3.64 -16.25 2.72
C ILE A 4 4.96 -15.71 2.12
N TYR A 5 5.98 -16.56 1.98
CA TYR A 5 7.24 -16.16 1.33
C TYR A 5 7.05 -15.90 -0.17
N ASN A 6 6.19 -16.65 -0.84
CA ASN A 6 5.87 -16.42 -2.24
C ASN A 6 5.09 -15.10 -2.39
N ASP A 7 4.16 -14.84 -1.49
CA ASP A 7 3.36 -13.61 -1.51
C ASP A 7 4.25 -12.37 -1.24
N ILE A 8 5.21 -12.47 -0.33
CA ILE A 8 6.21 -11.40 -0.08
C ILE A 8 7.12 -11.21 -1.29
N ASN A 9 7.55 -12.28 -1.96
CA ASN A 9 8.36 -12.17 -3.17
C ASN A 9 7.57 -11.49 -4.29
N LEU A 10 6.31 -11.87 -4.49
CA LEU A 10 5.41 -11.21 -5.44
C LEU A 10 5.25 -9.72 -5.10
N PHE A 11 5.08 -9.38 -3.82
CA PHE A 11 5.01 -7.99 -3.39
C PHE A 11 6.27 -7.21 -3.77
N ASN A 12 7.47 -7.76 -3.53
CA ASN A 12 8.73 -7.13 -3.89
C ASN A 12 8.83 -6.89 -5.41
N GLU A 13 8.45 -7.87 -6.23
CA GLU A 13 8.40 -7.71 -7.69
C GLU A 13 7.45 -6.58 -8.11
N LEU A 14 6.28 -6.47 -7.47
CA LEU A 14 5.32 -5.41 -7.76
C LEU A 14 5.84 -4.03 -7.34
N VAL A 15 6.58 -3.95 -6.22
CA VAL A 15 7.24 -2.70 -5.80
C VAL A 15 8.28 -2.26 -6.82
N GLU A 16 9.08 -3.19 -7.36
CA GLU A 16 10.04 -2.88 -8.43
C GLU A 16 9.35 -2.39 -9.71
N VAL A 17 8.25 -3.03 -10.08
CA VAL A 17 7.42 -2.57 -11.22
C VAL A 17 6.91 -1.16 -10.98
N LEU A 18 6.37 -0.86 -9.79
CA LEU A 18 5.88 0.47 -9.44
C LEU A 18 6.97 1.53 -9.57
N ILE A 19 8.13 1.29 -8.97
CA ILE A 19 9.26 2.24 -9.01
C ILE A 19 9.71 2.48 -10.46
N ASN A 20 9.82 1.42 -11.26
CA ASN A 20 10.22 1.52 -12.66
C ASN A 20 9.18 2.29 -13.49
N GLU A 21 7.89 2.09 -13.26
CA GLU A 21 6.83 2.83 -13.95
C GLU A 21 6.81 4.31 -13.55
N GLU A 22 7.05 4.63 -12.29
CA GLU A 22 7.17 6.02 -11.82
C GLU A 22 8.35 6.75 -12.48
N LEU A 23 9.45 6.06 -12.74
CA LEU A 23 10.61 6.62 -13.41
C LEU A 23 10.40 6.84 -14.92
N LYS A 24 9.62 5.99 -15.57
CA LYS A 24 9.40 6.02 -17.03
C LYS A 24 8.23 6.90 -17.44
N ASN A 25 7.11 6.74 -16.76
CA ASN A 25 5.85 7.42 -17.07
C ASN A 25 5.11 7.78 -15.78
N PRO A 26 5.38 8.98 -15.29
CA PRO A 26 4.94 9.36 -13.94
C PRO A 26 3.44 9.54 -13.77
N VAL A 27 2.63 9.58 -14.81
CA VAL A 27 1.21 9.89 -14.62
C VAL A 27 0.36 8.62 -14.61
N ALA A 28 0.38 7.77 -15.50
CA ALA A 28 -0.33 6.52 -15.75
C ALA A 28 -1.02 6.53 -17.11
N GLU A 29 -1.09 5.36 -17.72
CA GLU A 29 -2.00 5.14 -18.84
C GLU A 29 -3.43 5.05 -18.30
N ARG A 30 -4.25 6.00 -18.69
CA ARG A 30 -5.63 6.08 -18.22
C ARG A 30 -6.49 5.03 -18.91
N ILE A 31 -7.20 4.24 -18.13
CA ILE A 31 -8.27 3.37 -18.62
C ILE A 31 -9.59 4.15 -18.59
N ASP A 32 -10.30 4.14 -19.69
CA ASP A 32 -11.66 4.69 -19.72
C ASP A 32 -12.58 3.87 -18.82
N SER A 33 -13.43 4.54 -18.05
CA SER A 33 -14.26 3.90 -17.03
C SER A 33 -15.23 2.85 -17.58
N ASP A 34 -15.69 3.03 -18.81
CA ASP A 34 -16.59 2.11 -19.53
C ASP A 34 -15.85 0.84 -20.03
N LYS A 35 -14.52 0.92 -20.16
CA LYS A 35 -13.66 -0.21 -20.59
C LYS A 35 -12.93 -0.89 -19.45
N LEU A 36 -13.14 -0.46 -18.21
CA LEU A 36 -12.38 -0.96 -17.05
C LEU A 36 -12.48 -2.48 -16.93
N TYR A 37 -13.69 -3.03 -16.94
CA TYR A 37 -13.93 -4.46 -16.77
C TYR A 37 -13.53 -5.30 -17.99
N GLU A 38 -13.39 -4.70 -19.16
CA GLU A 38 -12.85 -5.35 -20.35
C GLU A 38 -11.31 -5.41 -20.31
N THR A 39 -10.69 -4.43 -19.68
CA THR A 39 -9.23 -4.30 -19.61
C THR A 39 -8.63 -5.07 -18.46
N ILE A 40 -9.29 -5.08 -17.32
CA ILE A 40 -8.85 -5.76 -16.09
C ILE A 40 -9.98 -6.64 -15.59
N ASP A 41 -9.73 -7.93 -15.42
CA ASP A 41 -10.68 -8.83 -14.77
C ASP A 41 -10.75 -8.53 -13.27
N LEU A 42 -11.79 -7.81 -12.87
CA LEU A 42 -12.09 -7.46 -11.49
C LEU A 42 -13.25 -8.31 -10.93
N SER A 43 -13.63 -9.39 -11.62
CA SER A 43 -14.73 -10.25 -11.20
C SER A 43 -14.39 -11.04 -9.94
N LEU A 44 -15.40 -11.19 -9.07
CA LEU A 44 -15.30 -12.03 -7.87
C LEU A 44 -15.82 -13.43 -8.20
N ASN A 45 -14.90 -14.32 -8.54
CA ASN A 45 -15.21 -15.70 -8.84
C ASN A 45 -15.17 -16.57 -7.58
N GLN A 46 -16.08 -17.54 -7.45
CA GLN A 46 -16.11 -18.47 -6.31
C GLN A 46 -14.85 -19.35 -6.23
N SER A 47 -14.25 -19.68 -7.38
CA SER A 47 -13.04 -20.49 -7.45
C SER A 47 -11.75 -19.70 -7.14
N GLY A 48 -11.82 -18.36 -7.11
CA GLY A 48 -10.65 -17.50 -7.05
C GLY A 48 -9.86 -17.48 -8.37
N MET A 49 -8.72 -16.82 -8.36
CA MET A 49 -7.75 -16.78 -9.46
C MET A 49 -6.57 -17.70 -9.16
N ILE A 50 -5.96 -18.27 -10.19
CA ILE A 50 -4.65 -18.91 -10.04
C ILE A 50 -3.56 -17.85 -9.89
N ASP A 51 -2.41 -18.23 -9.31
CA ASP A 51 -1.35 -17.28 -8.92
C ASP A 51 -0.86 -16.41 -10.09
N ASP A 52 -0.71 -16.95 -11.28
CA ASP A 52 -0.25 -16.21 -12.46
C ASP A 52 -1.29 -15.19 -12.95
N GLU A 53 -2.57 -15.55 -12.91
CA GLU A 53 -3.66 -14.62 -13.25
C GLU A 53 -3.73 -13.49 -12.21
N PHE A 54 -3.68 -13.83 -10.92
CA PHE A 54 -3.68 -12.87 -9.84
C PHE A 54 -2.51 -11.87 -9.95
N LYS A 55 -1.30 -12.37 -10.20
CA LYS A 55 -0.11 -11.54 -10.45
C LYS A 55 -0.32 -10.60 -11.65
N SER A 56 -0.90 -11.11 -12.73
CA SER A 56 -1.18 -10.31 -13.93
C SER A 56 -2.18 -9.20 -13.65
N VAL A 57 -3.25 -9.49 -12.92
CA VAL A 57 -4.27 -8.51 -12.52
C VAL A 57 -3.66 -7.44 -11.63
N LEU A 58 -2.92 -7.81 -10.58
CA LEU A 58 -2.25 -6.86 -9.69
C LEU A 58 -1.31 -5.93 -10.45
N LYS A 59 -0.54 -6.46 -11.40
CA LYS A 59 0.37 -5.67 -12.23
C LYS A 59 -0.39 -4.68 -13.10
N LYS A 60 -1.49 -5.09 -13.73
CA LYS A 60 -2.33 -4.19 -14.53
C LYS A 60 -2.94 -3.09 -13.68
N VAL A 61 -3.49 -3.43 -12.51
CA VAL A 61 -4.03 -2.44 -11.56
C VAL A 61 -2.95 -1.43 -11.18
N LEU A 62 -1.75 -1.90 -10.83
CA LEU A 62 -0.64 -1.04 -10.42
C LEU A 62 -0.22 -0.08 -11.55
N ILE A 63 -0.07 -0.57 -12.78
CA ILE A 63 0.35 0.24 -13.92
C ILE A 63 -0.71 1.30 -14.26
N SER A 64 -1.99 0.92 -14.21
CA SER A 64 -3.10 1.81 -14.56
C SER A 64 -3.49 2.80 -13.46
N THR A 65 -3.03 2.58 -12.23
CA THR A 65 -3.30 3.50 -11.10
C THR A 65 -2.44 4.75 -11.20
N PRO A 66 -3.01 5.96 -11.03
CA PRO A 66 -2.24 7.21 -11.01
C PRO A 66 -1.14 7.19 -9.93
N LYS A 67 0.08 7.61 -10.31
CA LYS A 67 1.25 7.64 -9.43
C LYS A 67 1.30 8.99 -8.71
N THR A 68 0.72 9.03 -7.52
CA THR A 68 0.60 10.26 -6.72
C THR A 68 1.92 10.73 -6.09
N ALA A 69 2.94 9.87 -6.08
CA ALA A 69 4.24 10.18 -5.49
C ALA A 69 5.26 10.74 -6.49
N THR A 70 4.86 10.99 -7.74
CA THR A 70 5.74 11.54 -8.77
C THR A 70 5.75 13.06 -8.76
N ASN A 71 6.82 13.65 -9.29
CA ASN A 71 6.97 15.10 -9.41
C ASN A 71 5.97 15.75 -10.39
N LEU A 72 5.26 14.96 -11.19
CA LEU A 72 4.25 15.46 -12.12
C LEU A 72 2.82 15.40 -11.57
N PHE A 73 2.63 14.85 -10.38
CA PHE A 73 1.33 14.82 -9.73
C PHE A 73 1.16 16.06 -8.85
N PHE A 74 0.39 17.03 -9.34
CA PHE A 74 0.10 18.26 -8.62
C PHE A 74 -1.27 18.16 -7.95
N ASN A 75 -1.28 17.90 -6.66
CA ASN A 75 -2.51 17.89 -5.87
C ASN A 75 -2.21 18.37 -4.44
N GLN A 76 -3.02 19.30 -3.95
CA GLN A 76 -2.85 19.90 -2.63
C GLN A 76 -3.14 18.95 -1.45
N LEU A 77 -3.80 17.83 -1.71
CA LEU A 77 -4.22 16.87 -0.67
C LEU A 77 -3.18 15.78 -0.39
N PHE A 78 -2.16 15.64 -1.25
CA PHE A 78 -1.18 14.57 -1.14
C PHE A 78 0.21 15.13 -0.85
N GLY A 79 0.75 14.78 0.32
CA GLY A 79 2.10 15.18 0.73
C GLY A 79 3.25 14.30 0.21
N GLY A 80 2.93 13.30 -0.63
CA GLY A 80 3.90 12.32 -1.09
C GLY A 80 4.08 11.14 -0.14
N ARG A 81 5.05 10.27 -0.43
CA ARG A 81 5.38 9.09 0.37
C ARG A 81 6.59 9.35 1.26
N GLN A 82 6.51 8.89 2.51
CA GLN A 82 7.64 8.85 3.44
C GLN A 82 8.07 7.39 3.62
N GLY A 83 9.26 7.02 3.11
CA GLY A 83 9.71 5.62 3.05
C GLY A 83 9.74 4.91 4.40
N LYS A 84 10.16 5.59 5.48
CA LYS A 84 10.17 5.01 6.83
C LYS A 84 8.76 4.78 7.38
N ALA A 85 7.81 5.66 7.05
CA ALA A 85 6.41 5.47 7.43
C ALA A 85 5.80 4.25 6.72
N ILE A 86 6.08 4.08 5.42
CA ILE A 86 5.65 2.89 4.66
C ILE A 86 6.13 1.60 5.33
N LEU A 87 7.38 1.54 5.80
CA LEU A 87 7.88 0.36 6.51
C LEU A 87 7.11 0.09 7.81
N GLY A 88 6.72 1.14 8.54
CA GLY A 88 5.88 1.02 9.73
C GLY A 88 4.50 0.44 9.41
N ASP A 89 3.86 0.94 8.37
CA ASP A 89 2.54 0.47 7.92
C ASP A 89 2.60 -1.00 7.46
N LEU A 90 3.62 -1.37 6.67
CA LEU A 90 3.81 -2.75 6.23
C LEU A 90 4.03 -3.71 7.41
N LEU A 91 4.82 -3.30 8.40
CA LEU A 91 5.02 -4.11 9.60
C LEU A 91 3.72 -4.26 10.41
N ALA A 92 2.91 -3.21 10.51
CA ALA A 92 1.63 -3.29 11.18
C ALA A 92 0.67 -4.29 10.51
N VAL A 93 0.62 -4.30 9.17
CA VAL A 93 -0.18 -5.27 8.39
C VAL A 93 0.35 -6.70 8.59
N LEU A 94 1.66 -6.91 8.55
CA LEU A 94 2.27 -8.24 8.72
C LEU A 94 2.09 -8.78 10.13
N LEU A 95 2.21 -7.94 11.16
CA LEU A 95 1.99 -8.32 12.55
C LEU A 95 0.52 -8.61 12.83
N ASN A 96 -0.39 -7.92 12.14
CA ASN A 96 -1.84 -8.06 12.28
C ASN A 96 -2.31 -8.07 13.75
N ASN A 97 -1.69 -7.24 14.59
CA ASN A 97 -1.96 -7.18 16.02
C ASN A 97 -3.11 -6.23 16.32
N SER A 98 -3.92 -6.60 17.30
CA SER A 98 -4.91 -5.69 17.88
C SER A 98 -4.25 -4.73 18.87
N MET A 99 -4.56 -3.42 18.76
CA MET A 99 -4.11 -2.39 19.70
C MET A 99 -4.94 -2.34 21.00
N TYR A 100 -5.85 -3.30 21.18
CA TYR A 100 -6.81 -3.29 22.29
C TYR A 100 -6.17 -3.39 23.68
N THR A 101 -5.12 -4.20 23.82
CA THR A 101 -4.41 -4.36 25.10
C THR A 101 -2.90 -4.46 24.91
N TYR A 102 -2.14 -4.03 25.92
CA TYR A 102 -0.69 -4.17 25.94
C TYR A 102 -0.23 -5.64 25.78
N LYS A 103 -0.98 -6.59 26.30
CA LYS A 103 -0.67 -8.02 26.18
C LYS A 103 -0.60 -8.49 24.72
N VAL A 104 -1.41 -7.89 23.85
CA VAL A 104 -1.47 -8.23 22.42
C VAL A 104 -0.60 -7.31 21.57
N ALA A 105 -0.69 -6.00 21.81
CA ALA A 105 0.01 -4.99 21.02
C ALA A 105 1.48 -4.80 21.42
N GLY A 106 1.84 -5.13 22.67
CA GLY A 106 3.21 -4.98 23.17
C GLY A 106 3.77 -3.56 23.03
N PRO A 107 4.99 -3.40 22.48
CA PRO A 107 5.65 -2.10 22.32
C PRO A 107 4.88 -1.07 21.48
N GLN A 108 3.96 -1.50 20.63
CA GLN A 108 3.17 -0.59 19.78
C GLN A 108 2.32 0.38 20.61
N VAL A 109 1.81 -0.06 21.78
CA VAL A 109 1.10 0.82 22.72
C VAL A 109 2.02 1.94 23.23
N GLY A 110 3.28 1.61 23.53
CA GLY A 110 4.26 2.61 23.95
C GLY A 110 4.57 3.64 22.85
N ILE A 111 4.64 3.20 21.61
CA ILE A 111 4.82 4.09 20.44
C ILE A 111 3.62 5.05 20.33
N GLU A 112 2.40 4.53 20.42
CA GLU A 112 1.17 5.33 20.37
C GLU A 112 1.16 6.39 21.48
N GLN A 113 1.44 5.98 22.72
CA GLN A 113 1.48 6.90 23.86
C GLN A 113 2.53 7.99 23.69
N GLU A 114 3.71 7.66 23.14
CA GLU A 114 4.76 8.64 22.91
C GLU A 114 4.37 9.64 21.81
N ILE A 115 3.72 9.17 20.74
CA ILE A 115 3.19 10.05 19.69
C ILE A 115 2.15 11.01 20.25
N ILE A 116 1.22 10.49 21.08
CA ILE A 116 0.20 11.32 21.74
C ILE A 116 0.86 12.36 22.63
N ARG A 117 1.83 11.96 23.46
CA ARG A 117 2.56 12.87 24.36
C ARG A 117 3.27 13.98 23.59
N GLN A 118 3.97 13.64 22.51
CA GLN A 118 4.65 14.63 21.65
C GLN A 118 3.66 15.57 20.96
N SER A 119 2.53 15.04 20.51
CA SER A 119 1.49 15.87 19.88
C SER A 119 0.86 16.82 20.88
N CYS A 120 0.59 16.38 22.11
CA CYS A 120 0.09 17.24 23.19
C CYS A 120 1.07 18.36 23.50
N ASN A 121 2.37 18.06 23.64
CA ASN A 121 3.40 19.08 23.88
C ASN A 121 3.46 20.10 22.74
N LEU A 122 3.33 19.65 21.48
CA LEU A 122 3.41 20.54 20.32
C LEU A 122 2.25 21.55 20.29
N VAL A 123 1.06 21.16 20.72
CA VAL A 123 -0.13 22.03 20.74
C VAL A 123 -0.41 22.68 22.09
N GLY A 124 0.46 22.48 23.08
CA GLY A 124 0.36 23.12 24.39
C GLY A 124 -0.58 22.43 25.38
N TYR A 125 -0.87 21.16 25.20
CA TYR A 125 -1.62 20.31 26.15
C TYR A 125 -0.65 19.48 27.03
N GLY A 126 0.35 20.11 27.56
CA GLY A 126 1.30 19.49 28.48
C GLY A 126 0.95 19.65 29.95
#